data_05ed595b9e1000e4c412be421cb617aa
#
_entry.id   05ed595b9e1000e4c412be421cb617aa
#
_cell.length_a   1.000
_cell.length_b   1.000
_cell.length_c   1.000
_cell.angle_alpha   90.00
_cell.angle_beta   90.00
_cell.angle_gamma   90.00
#
_symmetry.space_group_name_H-M   'P 1'
#
loop_
_entity.id
_entity.type
_entity.pdbx_description
1 polymer ?
#
loop_
_entity_poly.entity_id
_entity_poly.type
_entity_poly.pdbx_seq_one_letter_code
_entity_poly.pdbx_strand_id
1 'polypeptide(L)'
;MRVPVSPGATPFSRSFFARQGRVREVILLLAIVLFLPGCSHRDRIVVGCKNFTEQIVLGELIAQQIENQTHLPVERRFYLGGTYIAHQGILAGRIDIYPEYTGTALTAVLKQSATSNPEAVYDRVKSEYERRFHLTLGPPFGFNDTFAIEIRGEDARRLHLQTISQSAQYTPQWRAGFGYEFMERPDGYKGLAATYGLRFAAPPRIMDLGLLTRALKEHQVDLIAGNMTDGLIPALDLFVLADDKHYFPPYQAVPVIREETLAEHPEIRAALNRLAGKISDEEMRHLNYEVDGKKRDVKEVVREFLRSKNLN
;
A
#
# COMPACT_ATOMS: atom_id res chain seq x y z
N MET A 1 76.75 47.85 41.92
CA MET A 1 76.04 48.88 42.69
C MET A 1 74.60 48.46 42.86
N ARG A 2 74.19 48.36 44.04
CA ARG A 2 72.94 48.13 44.76
C ARG A 2 71.61 48.06 43.89
N VAL A 3 70.95 46.96 44.17
CA VAL A 3 69.51 46.72 44.09
C VAL A 3 68.71 47.64 45.01
N PRO A 4 67.43 47.98 44.73
CA PRO A 4 66.47 47.61 45.78
C PRO A 4 65.19 46.91 45.29
N VAL A 5 64.76 46.14 46.25
CA VAL A 5 63.55 45.36 46.39
C VAL A 5 62.32 46.25 46.53
N SER A 6 61.15 45.79 46.02
CA SER A 6 59.89 46.18 46.60
C SER A 6 58.74 45.13 46.37
N PRO A 7 57.87 45.01 47.36
CA PRO A 7 56.84 43.94 47.38
C PRO A 7 55.44 44.49 47.02
N GLY A 8 54.55 43.61 46.62
CA GLY A 8 53.15 43.95 46.50
C GLY A 8 52.30 42.78 46.05
N ALA A 9 51.98 41.87 46.93
CA ALA A 9 50.96 40.87 46.70
C ALA A 9 49.58 41.47 46.98
N THR A 10 48.71 41.41 45.99
CA THR A 10 47.25 41.67 46.15
C THR A 10 46.49 40.37 46.27
N PRO A 11 45.48 40.23 47.13
CA PRO A 11 44.76 39.02 47.37
C PRO A 11 43.78 38.72 46.24
N PHE A 12 43.92 37.56 45.63
CA PHE A 12 42.99 37.02 44.65
C PHE A 12 41.63 36.70 45.31
N SER A 13 40.58 37.34 44.81
CA SER A 13 39.20 37.29 45.27
C SER A 13 38.59 35.89 45.12
N ARG A 14 38.04 35.35 46.21
CA ARG A 14 37.31 34.07 46.32
C ARG A 14 35.97 34.02 45.57
N SER A 15 35.65 34.99 44.71
CA SER A 15 34.33 35.10 44.06
C SER A 15 34.22 34.37 42.74
N PHE A 16 35.31 33.79 42.18
CA PHE A 16 35.28 33.18 40.86
C PHE A 16 34.74 31.73 40.86
N PHE A 17 34.85 31.00 41.97
CA PHE A 17 34.39 29.60 42.05
C PHE A 17 32.89 29.42 42.26
N ALA A 18 32.20 30.40 42.85
CA ALA A 18 30.75 30.30 43.09
C ALA A 18 29.89 30.50 41.83
N ARG A 19 30.46 31.09 40.75
CA ARG A 19 29.74 31.35 39.49
C ARG A 19 29.76 30.18 38.55
N GLN A 20 30.76 29.29 38.61
CA GLN A 20 30.88 28.11 37.74
C GLN A 20 29.92 26.97 38.12
N GLY A 21 29.54 26.84 39.41
CA GLY A 21 28.58 25.84 39.87
C GLY A 21 27.18 26.06 39.33
N ARG A 22 26.69 27.31 39.34
CA ARG A 22 25.34 27.65 38.85
C ARG A 22 25.19 27.52 37.34
N VAL A 23 26.24 27.79 36.57
CA VAL A 23 26.20 27.63 35.11
C VAL A 23 26.18 26.14 34.75
N ARG A 24 26.87 25.26 35.49
CA ARG A 24 26.80 23.80 35.27
C ARG A 24 25.41 23.22 35.58
N GLU A 25 24.77 23.65 36.66
CA GLU A 25 23.42 23.19 37.03
C GLU A 25 22.36 23.66 36.03
N VAL A 26 22.47 24.89 35.51
CA VAL A 26 21.57 25.42 34.51
C VAL A 26 21.74 24.71 33.15
N ILE A 27 22.98 24.37 32.75
CA ILE A 27 23.25 23.59 31.53
C ILE A 27 22.75 22.15 31.68
N LEU A 28 22.87 21.54 32.86
CA LEU A 28 22.35 20.18 33.11
C LEU A 28 20.80 20.15 33.04
N LEU A 29 20.14 21.16 33.62
CA LEU A 29 18.67 21.31 33.56
C LEU A 29 18.19 21.59 32.16
N LEU A 30 18.90 22.43 31.37
CA LEU A 30 18.56 22.66 29.97
C LEU A 30 18.78 21.40 29.11
N ALA A 31 19.81 20.58 29.39
CA ALA A 31 20.04 19.32 28.67
C ALA A 31 18.95 18.27 28.95
N ILE A 32 18.40 18.23 30.17
CA ILE A 32 17.30 17.31 30.55
C ILE A 32 16.00 17.71 29.85
N VAL A 33 15.72 18.99 29.66
CA VAL A 33 14.54 19.48 28.93
C VAL A 33 14.62 19.17 27.43
N LEU A 34 15.83 19.07 26.84
CA LEU A 34 16.04 18.73 25.44
C LEU A 34 15.92 17.22 25.15
N PHE A 35 15.91 16.36 26.18
CA PHE A 35 15.77 14.90 26.07
C PHE A 35 14.39 14.36 26.51
N LEU A 36 13.41 15.22 26.73
CA LEU A 36 12.04 14.72 26.81
C LEU A 36 11.69 14.21 25.40
N PRO A 37 11.48 12.90 25.19
CA PRO A 37 10.90 12.43 23.97
C PRO A 37 9.55 13.12 23.87
N GLY A 38 9.44 14.09 22.97
CA GLY A 38 8.15 14.61 22.58
C GLY A 38 7.37 13.44 22.03
N CYS A 39 6.54 12.79 22.85
CA CYS A 39 5.44 12.00 22.37
C CYS A 39 4.59 12.97 21.56
N SER A 40 4.87 13.04 20.25
CA SER A 40 4.00 13.64 19.29
C SER A 40 2.78 12.72 19.25
N HIS A 41 1.89 12.90 20.21
CA HIS A 41 0.57 12.30 20.14
C HIS A 41 -0.08 12.89 18.88
N ARG A 42 -0.16 12.09 17.82
CA ARG A 42 -0.87 12.53 16.62
C ARG A 42 -2.35 12.50 16.93
N ASP A 43 -2.96 13.67 17.03
CA ASP A 43 -4.40 13.81 17.27
C ASP A 43 -5.27 13.23 16.12
N ARG A 44 -4.67 12.52 15.16
CA ARG A 44 -5.35 11.99 13.97
C ARG A 44 -4.69 10.72 13.44
N ILE A 45 -5.51 9.84 12.89
CA ILE A 45 -5.07 8.62 12.20
C ILE A 45 -4.75 8.96 10.74
N VAL A 46 -3.64 8.45 10.22
CA VAL A 46 -3.24 8.67 8.82
C VAL A 46 -3.48 7.40 8.01
N VAL A 47 -4.44 7.45 7.09
CA VAL A 47 -4.72 6.36 6.15
C VAL A 47 -4.05 6.66 4.82
N GLY A 48 -3.16 5.75 4.38
CA GLY A 48 -2.51 5.80 3.09
C GLY A 48 -3.12 4.83 2.08
N CYS A 49 -2.82 5.01 0.79
CA CYS A 49 -3.13 4.01 -0.23
C CYS A 49 -2.18 4.10 -1.43
N LYS A 50 -2.16 3.05 -2.25
CA LYS A 50 -1.40 2.99 -3.50
C LYS A 50 -2.04 3.84 -4.61
N ASN A 51 -1.38 3.91 -5.78
CA ASN A 51 -1.69 4.84 -6.87
C ASN A 51 -2.65 4.26 -7.93
N PHE A 52 -3.75 3.62 -7.50
CA PHE A 52 -4.82 3.18 -8.41
C PHE A 52 -6.18 3.18 -7.70
N THR A 53 -7.26 3.19 -8.49
CA THR A 53 -8.61 3.50 -8.03
C THR A 53 -9.10 2.60 -6.91
N GLU A 54 -8.95 1.29 -7.01
CA GLU A 54 -9.37 0.37 -5.95
C GLU A 54 -8.73 0.69 -4.61
N GLN A 55 -7.45 1.03 -4.62
CA GLN A 55 -6.75 1.41 -3.40
C GLN A 55 -7.27 2.72 -2.80
N ILE A 56 -7.69 3.68 -3.65
CA ILE A 56 -8.32 4.92 -3.19
C ILE A 56 -9.70 4.61 -2.58
N VAL A 57 -10.49 3.74 -3.20
CA VAL A 57 -11.78 3.27 -2.67
C VAL A 57 -11.60 2.58 -1.32
N LEU A 58 -10.65 1.65 -1.21
CA LEU A 58 -10.34 0.94 0.03
C LEU A 58 -9.80 1.87 1.12
N GLY A 59 -8.92 2.80 0.76
CA GLY A 59 -8.42 3.81 1.68
C GLY A 59 -9.55 4.68 2.23
N GLU A 60 -10.48 5.10 1.39
CA GLU A 60 -11.64 5.89 1.80
C GLU A 60 -12.63 5.06 2.64
N LEU A 61 -12.83 3.77 2.32
CA LEU A 61 -13.60 2.82 3.15
C LEU A 61 -13.03 2.72 4.57
N ILE A 62 -11.73 2.52 4.69
CA ILE A 62 -11.04 2.47 5.98
C ILE A 62 -11.24 3.80 6.72
N ALA A 63 -11.02 4.92 6.03
CA ALA A 63 -11.10 6.24 6.64
C ALA A 63 -12.52 6.55 7.17
N GLN A 64 -13.55 6.39 6.34
CA GLN A 64 -14.93 6.64 6.76
C GLN A 64 -15.39 5.67 7.84
N GLN A 65 -14.97 4.41 7.78
CA GLN A 65 -15.32 3.42 8.81
C GLN A 65 -14.73 3.78 10.18
N ILE A 66 -13.48 4.26 10.22
CA ILE A 66 -12.87 4.74 11.46
C ILE A 66 -13.61 5.98 11.96
N GLU A 67 -13.83 6.99 11.12
CA GLU A 67 -14.53 8.22 11.49
C GLU A 67 -15.94 7.95 12.03
N ASN A 68 -16.69 7.04 11.37
CA ASN A 68 -18.06 6.72 11.76
C ASN A 68 -18.15 5.97 13.10
N GLN A 69 -17.18 5.09 13.39
CA GLN A 69 -17.26 4.21 14.55
C GLN A 69 -16.50 4.72 15.79
N THR A 70 -15.49 5.57 15.59
CA THR A 70 -14.59 5.99 16.67
C THR A 70 -14.60 7.50 16.90
N HIS A 71 -15.10 8.29 15.93
CA HIS A 71 -15.03 9.76 15.90
C HIS A 71 -13.59 10.31 15.86
N LEU A 72 -12.58 9.48 15.64
CA LEU A 72 -11.20 9.91 15.44
C LEU A 72 -11.07 10.63 14.10
N PRO A 73 -10.39 11.77 14.02
CA PRO A 73 -10.14 12.44 12.76
C PRO A 73 -9.15 11.64 11.92
N VAL A 74 -9.44 11.47 10.62
CA VAL A 74 -8.60 10.72 9.69
C VAL A 74 -8.02 11.64 8.62
N GLU A 75 -6.68 11.67 8.54
CA GLU A 75 -5.95 12.26 7.41
C GLU A 75 -5.81 11.23 6.29
N ARG A 76 -6.18 11.62 5.08
CA ARG A 76 -6.07 10.80 3.88
C ARG A 76 -4.80 11.14 3.12
N ARG A 77 -3.88 10.17 2.98
CA ARG A 77 -2.65 10.27 2.16
C ARG A 77 -2.73 9.27 1.03
N PHE A 78 -3.53 9.59 0.04
CA PHE A 78 -3.81 8.71 -1.08
C PHE A 78 -2.85 8.95 -2.25
N TYR A 79 -2.79 7.95 -3.15
CA TYR A 79 -1.96 8.00 -4.36
C TYR A 79 -0.46 8.13 -4.08
N LEU A 80 0.04 7.42 -3.06
CA LEU A 80 1.45 7.52 -2.62
C LEU A 80 2.45 6.91 -3.60
N GLY A 81 2.04 5.99 -4.43
CA GLY A 81 2.87 5.15 -5.29
C GLY A 81 2.50 3.68 -5.13
N GLY A 82 3.38 2.77 -5.55
CA GLY A 82 3.12 1.34 -5.44
C GLY A 82 3.41 0.75 -4.06
N THR A 83 3.42 -0.58 -4.01
CA THR A 83 3.59 -1.39 -2.79
C THR A 83 4.81 -1.00 -1.96
N TYR A 84 5.97 -0.83 -2.60
CA TYR A 84 7.20 -0.51 -1.87
C TYR A 84 7.15 0.85 -1.20
N ILE A 85 6.54 1.85 -1.84
CA ILE A 85 6.39 3.21 -1.28
C ILE A 85 5.41 3.20 -0.12
N ALA A 86 4.25 2.54 -0.27
CA ALA A 86 3.26 2.43 0.80
C ALA A 86 3.84 1.69 2.02
N HIS A 87 4.53 0.56 1.80
CA HIS A 87 5.16 -0.21 2.85
C HIS A 87 6.26 0.58 3.58
N GLN A 88 7.12 1.29 2.87
CA GLN A 88 8.11 2.19 3.51
C GLN A 88 7.43 3.34 4.26
N GLY A 89 6.31 3.84 3.77
CA GLY A 89 5.53 4.87 4.43
C GLY A 89 5.01 4.45 5.80
N ILE A 90 4.48 3.22 5.93
CA ILE A 90 3.98 2.70 7.20
C ILE A 90 5.13 2.36 8.16
N LEU A 91 6.23 1.77 7.68
CA LEU A 91 7.42 1.51 8.50
C LEU A 91 8.04 2.80 9.07
N ALA A 92 8.03 3.86 8.31
CA ALA A 92 8.52 5.17 8.74
C ALA A 92 7.51 5.95 9.61
N GLY A 93 6.35 5.36 9.95
CA GLY A 93 5.29 6.03 10.70
C GLY A 93 4.70 7.25 9.99
N ARG A 94 4.79 7.33 8.66
CA ARG A 94 4.18 8.41 7.87
C ARG A 94 2.71 8.17 7.60
N ILE A 95 2.30 6.91 7.58
CA ILE A 95 0.92 6.45 7.54
C ILE A 95 0.74 5.41 8.64
N ASP A 96 -0.46 5.25 9.16
CA ASP A 96 -0.81 4.36 10.25
C ASP A 96 -1.51 3.11 9.76
N ILE A 97 -2.25 3.23 8.64
CA ILE A 97 -3.03 2.16 8.04
C ILE A 97 -2.97 2.30 6.52
N TYR A 98 -2.91 1.17 5.80
CA TYR A 98 -3.13 1.15 4.36
C TYR A 98 -3.72 -0.19 3.91
N PRO A 99 -4.50 -0.26 2.81
CA PRO A 99 -4.96 -1.51 2.23
C PRO A 99 -3.82 -2.19 1.46
N GLU A 100 -3.67 -3.50 1.66
CA GLU A 100 -2.69 -4.34 0.98
C GLU A 100 -3.35 -5.64 0.52
N TYR A 101 -2.66 -6.39 -0.34
CA TYR A 101 -3.10 -7.71 -0.79
C TYR A 101 -2.16 -8.78 -0.26
N THR A 102 -2.71 -9.88 0.24
CA THR A 102 -1.94 -10.95 0.89
C THR A 102 -0.84 -11.53 -0.02
N GLY A 103 -1.17 -11.81 -1.28
CA GLY A 103 -0.18 -12.28 -2.27
C GLY A 103 0.93 -11.28 -2.56
N THR A 104 0.59 -9.99 -2.64
CA THR A 104 1.57 -8.91 -2.81
C THR A 104 2.50 -8.80 -1.60
N ALA A 105 1.93 -8.83 -0.39
CA ALA A 105 2.70 -8.82 0.84
C ALA A 105 3.68 -10.01 0.91
N LEU A 106 3.21 -11.22 0.55
CA LEU A 106 4.04 -12.42 0.54
C LEU A 106 5.17 -12.35 -0.47
N THR A 107 4.86 -12.05 -1.72
CA THR A 107 5.83 -12.17 -2.84
C THR A 107 6.71 -10.93 -2.98
N ALA A 108 6.13 -9.72 -2.95
CA ALA A 108 6.87 -8.49 -3.17
C ALA A 108 7.59 -8.01 -1.92
N VAL A 109 6.94 -8.03 -0.74
CA VAL A 109 7.53 -7.51 0.51
C VAL A 109 8.36 -8.57 1.22
N LEU A 110 7.77 -9.73 1.51
CA LEU A 110 8.44 -10.79 2.27
C LEU A 110 9.43 -11.61 1.42
N LYS A 111 9.34 -11.52 0.08
CA LYS A 111 10.17 -12.28 -0.88
C LYS A 111 10.07 -13.80 -0.68
N GLN A 112 8.88 -14.27 -0.35
CA GLN A 112 8.59 -15.70 -0.14
C GLN A 112 7.82 -16.29 -1.32
N SER A 113 7.98 -17.59 -1.51
CA SER A 113 7.24 -18.33 -2.55
C SER A 113 5.75 -18.36 -2.23
N ALA A 114 4.96 -18.22 -3.28
CA ALA A 114 3.51 -18.27 -3.19
C ALA A 114 3.00 -19.71 -2.99
N THR A 115 1.82 -19.82 -2.40
CA THR A 115 0.99 -21.03 -2.34
C THR A 115 -0.42 -20.67 -2.80
N SER A 116 -1.17 -21.63 -3.29
CA SER A 116 -2.56 -21.42 -3.76
C SER A 116 -3.61 -21.40 -2.65
N ASN A 117 -3.23 -21.70 -1.41
CA ASN A 117 -4.17 -21.69 -0.27
C ASN A 117 -4.27 -20.27 0.33
N PRO A 118 -5.44 -19.59 0.23
CA PRO A 118 -5.60 -18.21 0.71
C PRO A 118 -5.39 -18.04 2.21
N GLU A 119 -5.87 -19.00 3.03
CA GLU A 119 -5.74 -18.97 4.49
C GLU A 119 -4.25 -19.09 4.89
N ALA A 120 -3.54 -20.04 4.29
CA ALA A 120 -2.10 -20.21 4.53
C ALA A 120 -1.29 -18.97 4.14
N VAL A 121 -1.65 -18.29 3.05
CA VAL A 121 -1.02 -17.02 2.65
C VAL A 121 -1.31 -15.93 3.68
N TYR A 122 -2.56 -15.77 4.09
CA TYR A 122 -2.97 -14.77 5.09
C TYR A 122 -2.24 -14.98 6.42
N ASP A 123 -2.27 -16.19 6.97
CA ASP A 123 -1.65 -16.51 8.26
C ASP A 123 -0.13 -16.31 8.21
N ARG A 124 0.49 -16.69 7.11
CA ARG A 124 1.93 -16.50 6.90
C ARG A 124 2.30 -15.02 6.87
N VAL A 125 1.59 -14.21 6.09
CA VAL A 125 1.82 -12.78 6.00
C VAL A 125 1.60 -12.12 7.35
N LYS A 126 0.49 -12.43 8.03
CA LYS A 126 0.16 -11.88 9.34
C LYS A 126 1.29 -12.13 10.34
N SER A 127 1.70 -13.38 10.51
CA SER A 127 2.77 -13.76 11.44
C SER A 127 4.10 -13.07 11.12
N GLU A 128 4.49 -12.99 9.83
CA GLU A 128 5.73 -12.34 9.42
C GLU A 128 5.70 -10.82 9.58
N TYR A 129 4.55 -10.17 9.33
CA TYR A 129 4.39 -8.73 9.50
C TYR A 129 4.44 -8.33 10.98
N GLU A 130 3.77 -9.08 11.85
CA GLU A 130 3.85 -8.89 13.31
C GLU A 130 5.29 -9.06 13.80
N ARG A 131 5.94 -10.16 13.43
CA ARG A 131 7.28 -10.51 13.89
C ARG A 131 8.38 -9.56 13.39
N ARG A 132 8.31 -9.13 12.11
CA ARG A 132 9.41 -8.39 11.44
C ARG A 132 9.23 -6.89 11.44
N PHE A 133 8.00 -6.43 11.43
CA PHE A 133 7.68 -5.04 11.13
C PHE A 133 6.84 -4.35 12.20
N HIS A 134 6.35 -5.07 13.21
CA HIS A 134 5.38 -4.56 14.18
C HIS A 134 4.13 -3.99 13.50
N LEU A 135 3.67 -4.72 12.49
CA LEU A 135 2.46 -4.44 11.74
C LEU A 135 1.50 -5.62 11.90
N THR A 136 0.25 -5.35 12.13
CA THR A 136 -0.79 -6.40 12.14
C THR A 136 -1.68 -6.31 10.91
N LEU A 137 -2.23 -7.45 10.48
CA LEU A 137 -3.26 -7.51 9.45
C LEU A 137 -4.63 -7.57 10.12
N GLY A 138 -5.55 -6.72 9.65
CA GLY A 138 -6.96 -6.92 9.91
C GLY A 138 -7.53 -8.07 9.04
N PRO A 139 -8.79 -8.46 9.28
CA PRO A 139 -9.43 -9.52 8.51
C PRO A 139 -9.60 -9.10 7.03
N PRO A 140 -9.63 -10.08 6.09
CA PRO A 140 -9.90 -9.81 4.68
C PRO A 140 -11.25 -9.11 4.47
N PHE A 141 -11.30 -8.16 3.55
CA PHE A 141 -12.53 -7.44 3.19
C PHE A 141 -13.58 -8.35 2.53
N GLY A 142 -13.15 -9.44 1.88
CA GLY A 142 -14.05 -10.47 1.34
C GLY A 142 -13.87 -10.75 -0.16
N PHE A 143 -12.97 -10.05 -0.84
CA PHE A 143 -12.69 -10.23 -2.25
C PHE A 143 -11.21 -10.55 -2.54
N ASN A 144 -10.95 -11.04 -3.76
CA ASN A 144 -9.63 -11.41 -4.23
C ASN A 144 -9.32 -10.65 -5.53
N ASP A 145 -8.36 -9.75 -5.49
CA ASP A 145 -7.92 -8.98 -6.65
C ASP A 145 -6.60 -9.50 -7.20
N THR A 146 -6.66 -10.62 -7.92
CA THR A 146 -5.49 -11.18 -8.61
C THR A 146 -5.15 -10.36 -9.84
N PHE A 147 -3.93 -10.49 -10.34
CA PHE A 147 -3.58 -9.94 -11.66
C PHE A 147 -4.48 -10.53 -12.74
N ALA A 148 -4.98 -9.65 -13.60
CA ALA A 148 -5.72 -9.99 -14.80
C ALA A 148 -4.82 -9.79 -16.04
N ILE A 149 -4.59 -10.86 -16.79
CA ILE A 149 -3.93 -10.75 -18.10
C ILE A 149 -5.01 -10.51 -19.14
N GLU A 150 -5.03 -9.29 -19.66
CA GLU A 150 -6.13 -8.77 -20.46
C GLU A 150 -5.72 -8.55 -21.92
N ILE A 151 -6.65 -8.87 -22.79
CA ILE A 151 -6.62 -8.56 -24.22
C ILE A 151 -7.94 -7.91 -24.65
N ARG A 152 -8.04 -7.36 -25.84
CA ARG A 152 -9.32 -6.89 -26.37
C ARG A 152 -10.28 -8.04 -26.58
N GLY A 153 -11.56 -7.85 -26.25
CA GLY A 153 -12.60 -8.87 -26.45
C GLY A 153 -12.76 -9.29 -27.92
N GLU A 154 -12.60 -8.35 -28.85
CA GLU A 154 -12.59 -8.66 -30.29
C GLU A 154 -11.47 -9.62 -30.70
N ASP A 155 -10.26 -9.45 -30.13
CA ASP A 155 -9.14 -10.35 -30.39
C ASP A 155 -9.35 -11.72 -29.75
N ALA A 156 -9.89 -11.78 -28.51
CA ALA A 156 -10.26 -13.03 -27.86
C ALA A 156 -11.27 -13.82 -28.70
N ARG A 157 -12.30 -13.17 -29.21
CA ARG A 157 -13.31 -13.82 -30.08
C ARG A 157 -12.73 -14.24 -31.43
N ARG A 158 -11.98 -13.38 -32.08
CA ARG A 158 -11.39 -13.64 -33.41
C ARG A 158 -10.39 -14.77 -33.39
N LEU A 159 -9.59 -14.88 -32.32
CA LEU A 159 -8.51 -15.87 -32.17
C LEU A 159 -8.94 -17.08 -31.33
N HIS A 160 -10.19 -17.10 -30.84
CA HIS A 160 -10.74 -18.15 -29.96
C HIS A 160 -9.90 -18.39 -28.70
N LEU A 161 -9.41 -17.28 -28.07
CA LEU A 161 -8.56 -17.33 -26.88
C LEU A 161 -9.39 -17.32 -25.60
N GLN A 162 -8.99 -18.18 -24.65
CA GLN A 162 -9.60 -18.27 -23.33
C GLN A 162 -8.53 -18.26 -22.22
N THR A 163 -7.31 -18.73 -22.50
CA THR A 163 -6.27 -18.90 -21.47
C THR A 163 -4.98 -18.20 -21.83
N ILE A 164 -4.15 -17.94 -20.81
CA ILE A 164 -2.82 -17.37 -21.01
C ILE A 164 -1.95 -18.32 -21.87
N SER A 165 -2.02 -19.63 -21.62
CA SER A 165 -1.28 -20.61 -22.45
C SER A 165 -1.60 -20.52 -23.93
N GLN A 166 -2.89 -20.34 -24.28
CA GLN A 166 -3.31 -20.21 -25.67
C GLN A 166 -2.78 -18.94 -26.35
N SER A 167 -2.59 -17.86 -25.60
CA SER A 167 -2.08 -16.61 -26.14
C SER A 167 -0.59 -16.67 -26.55
N ALA A 168 0.19 -17.60 -25.98
CA ALA A 168 1.63 -17.69 -26.14
C ALA A 168 2.09 -17.77 -27.62
N GLN A 169 1.30 -18.43 -28.48
CA GLN A 169 1.61 -18.53 -29.91
C GLN A 169 1.46 -17.20 -30.67
N TYR A 170 0.66 -16.25 -30.15
CA TYR A 170 0.41 -14.95 -30.77
C TYR A 170 1.31 -13.84 -30.20
N THR A 171 1.78 -13.99 -28.98
CA THR A 171 2.60 -12.97 -28.29
C THR A 171 3.88 -12.55 -29.06
N PRO A 172 4.52 -13.38 -29.92
CA PRO A 172 5.65 -12.91 -30.73
C PRO A 172 5.32 -11.76 -31.71
N GLN A 173 4.04 -11.54 -31.99
CA GLN A 173 3.56 -10.42 -32.82
C GLN A 173 2.91 -9.30 -32.01
N TRP A 174 2.73 -9.49 -30.70
CA TRP A 174 2.04 -8.58 -29.82
C TRP A 174 2.98 -7.64 -29.07
N ARG A 175 2.46 -6.49 -28.72
CA ARG A 175 3.09 -5.48 -27.85
C ARG A 175 2.45 -5.61 -26.47
N ALA A 176 3.24 -5.78 -25.44
CA ALA A 176 2.75 -5.80 -24.07
C ALA A 176 2.85 -4.41 -23.42
N GLY A 177 1.93 -4.13 -22.51
CA GLY A 177 1.95 -2.96 -21.63
C GLY A 177 1.82 -3.38 -20.17
N PHE A 178 2.72 -2.90 -19.29
CA PHE A 178 2.71 -3.27 -17.88
C PHE A 178 2.98 -2.07 -16.97
N GLY A 179 2.49 -2.15 -15.73
CA GLY A 179 2.86 -1.22 -14.68
C GLY A 179 4.30 -1.43 -14.21
N TYR A 180 4.90 -0.40 -13.60
CA TYR A 180 6.29 -0.42 -13.13
C TYR A 180 6.58 -1.60 -12.20
N GLU A 181 5.73 -1.80 -11.17
CA GLU A 181 5.96 -2.88 -10.21
C GLU A 181 5.81 -4.27 -10.81
N PHE A 182 4.91 -4.47 -11.77
CA PHE A 182 4.75 -5.76 -12.44
C PHE A 182 6.01 -6.21 -13.18
N MET A 183 6.81 -5.27 -13.68
CA MET A 183 8.11 -5.55 -14.28
C MET A 183 9.17 -6.03 -13.28
N GLU A 184 9.08 -5.57 -12.02
CA GLU A 184 10.11 -5.78 -10.98
C GLU A 184 9.77 -6.90 -9.98
N ARG A 185 8.48 -7.21 -9.81
CA ARG A 185 8.01 -8.17 -8.80
C ARG A 185 8.39 -9.60 -9.16
N PRO A 186 8.65 -10.47 -8.13
CA PRO A 186 8.90 -11.91 -8.36
C PRO A 186 7.72 -12.62 -9.02
N ASP A 187 6.47 -12.23 -8.66
CA ASP A 187 5.20 -12.72 -9.21
C ASP A 187 4.72 -11.91 -10.44
N GLY A 188 5.61 -11.09 -11.02
CA GLY A 188 5.33 -10.23 -12.16
C GLY A 188 5.75 -10.82 -13.52
N TYR A 189 6.10 -9.92 -14.45
CA TYR A 189 6.35 -10.24 -15.86
C TYR A 189 7.36 -11.35 -16.09
N LYS A 190 8.52 -11.31 -15.44
CA LYS A 190 9.60 -12.29 -15.70
C LYS A 190 9.16 -13.71 -15.40
N GLY A 191 8.52 -13.92 -14.25
CA GLY A 191 8.00 -15.24 -13.86
C GLY A 191 6.83 -15.68 -14.74
N LEU A 192 5.89 -14.78 -15.03
CA LEU A 192 4.77 -15.03 -15.92
C LEU A 192 5.26 -15.48 -17.31
N ALA A 193 6.16 -14.70 -17.90
CA ALA A 193 6.71 -14.99 -19.22
C ALA A 193 7.44 -16.34 -19.27
N ALA A 194 8.20 -16.67 -18.22
CA ALA A 194 8.89 -17.98 -18.12
C ALA A 194 7.88 -19.13 -17.98
N THR A 195 6.84 -18.97 -17.14
CA THR A 195 5.82 -20.00 -16.88
C THR A 195 4.99 -20.32 -18.13
N TYR A 196 4.60 -19.29 -18.88
CA TYR A 196 3.71 -19.42 -20.04
C TYR A 196 4.44 -19.43 -21.39
N GLY A 197 5.76 -19.20 -21.40
CA GLY A 197 6.54 -19.13 -22.65
C GLY A 197 6.23 -17.88 -23.47
N LEU A 198 5.80 -16.78 -22.83
CA LEU A 198 5.44 -15.55 -23.52
C LEU A 198 6.68 -14.84 -24.07
N ARG A 199 6.61 -14.44 -25.33
CA ARG A 199 7.65 -13.66 -26.03
C ARG A 199 6.94 -12.54 -26.78
N PHE A 200 7.34 -11.31 -26.58
CA PHE A 200 6.69 -10.16 -27.23
C PHE A 200 7.53 -9.61 -28.39
N ALA A 201 6.86 -8.92 -29.32
CA ALA A 201 7.48 -8.33 -30.52
C ALA A 201 8.59 -7.32 -30.19
N ALA A 202 8.47 -6.67 -29.01
CA ALA A 202 9.43 -5.71 -28.46
C ALA A 202 9.41 -5.80 -26.92
N PRO A 203 10.38 -5.18 -26.22
CA PRO A 203 10.29 -5.03 -24.77
C PRO A 203 8.96 -4.41 -24.36
N PRO A 204 8.32 -4.90 -23.27
CA PRO A 204 7.05 -4.35 -22.80
C PRO A 204 7.11 -2.84 -22.56
N ARG A 205 6.04 -2.13 -22.93
CA ARG A 205 5.90 -0.71 -22.61
C ARG A 205 5.54 -0.57 -21.13
N ILE A 206 6.29 0.27 -20.43
CA ILE A 206 6.04 0.56 -19.01
C ILE A 206 5.25 1.84 -18.93
N MET A 207 4.13 1.82 -18.20
CA MET A 207 3.27 2.99 -18.02
C MET A 207 2.53 2.96 -16.67
N ASP A 208 1.89 4.07 -16.34
CA ASP A 208 1.01 4.18 -15.18
C ASP A 208 -0.19 3.22 -15.31
N LEU A 209 -0.63 2.63 -14.18
CA LEU A 209 -1.72 1.65 -14.18
C LEU A 209 -3.01 2.20 -14.78
N GLY A 210 -3.35 3.46 -14.51
CA GLY A 210 -4.54 4.11 -15.04
C GLY A 210 -4.53 4.32 -16.57
N LEU A 211 -3.41 4.08 -17.25
CA LEU A 211 -3.29 4.20 -18.71
C LEU A 211 -3.38 2.86 -19.44
N LEU A 212 -3.23 1.73 -18.73
CA LEU A 212 -3.10 0.39 -19.34
C LEU A 212 -4.35 0.00 -20.15
N THR A 213 -5.53 0.06 -19.55
CA THR A 213 -6.79 -0.33 -20.19
C THR A 213 -7.10 0.54 -21.40
N ARG A 214 -6.79 1.85 -21.31
CA ARG A 214 -6.94 2.76 -22.44
C ARG A 214 -5.93 2.46 -23.56
N ALA A 215 -4.66 2.21 -23.24
CA ALA A 215 -3.65 1.84 -24.22
C ALA A 215 -3.99 0.53 -24.96
N LEU A 216 -4.60 -0.44 -24.25
CA LEU A 216 -5.13 -1.67 -24.84
C LEU A 216 -6.30 -1.39 -25.78
N LYS A 217 -7.28 -0.60 -25.34
CA LYS A 217 -8.47 -0.23 -26.13
C LYS A 217 -8.11 0.55 -27.40
N GLU A 218 -7.12 1.44 -27.31
CA GLU A 218 -6.63 2.27 -28.42
C GLU A 218 -5.60 1.55 -29.33
N HIS A 219 -5.43 0.23 -29.19
CA HIS A 219 -4.48 -0.59 -29.98
C HIS A 219 -3.02 -0.13 -29.87
N GLN A 220 -2.65 0.58 -28.79
CA GLN A 220 -1.25 0.94 -28.53
C GLN A 220 -0.42 -0.25 -28.03
N VAL A 221 -1.10 -1.15 -27.31
CA VAL A 221 -0.60 -2.47 -26.87
C VAL A 221 -1.65 -3.53 -27.18
N ASP A 222 -1.28 -4.81 -27.09
CA ASP A 222 -2.13 -5.93 -27.47
C ASP A 222 -2.44 -6.85 -26.28
N LEU A 223 -1.66 -6.74 -25.20
CA LEU A 223 -1.85 -7.43 -23.93
C LEU A 223 -1.38 -6.54 -22.79
N ILE A 224 -2.10 -6.55 -21.68
CA ILE A 224 -1.74 -5.86 -20.45
C ILE A 224 -1.83 -6.80 -19.22
N ALA A 225 -1.25 -6.39 -18.11
CA ALA A 225 -1.53 -6.94 -16.78
C ALA A 225 -2.26 -5.87 -15.97
N GLY A 226 -3.55 -6.07 -15.78
CA GLY A 226 -4.44 -5.27 -14.96
C GLY A 226 -4.84 -5.99 -13.67
N ASN A 227 -5.98 -5.63 -13.12
CA ASN A 227 -6.56 -6.18 -11.89
C ASN A 227 -7.92 -6.84 -12.19
N MET A 228 -8.21 -7.99 -11.57
CA MET A 228 -9.44 -8.74 -11.82
C MET A 228 -10.71 -7.97 -11.43
N THR A 229 -10.59 -7.05 -10.51
CA THR A 229 -11.69 -6.19 -10.04
C THR A 229 -11.77 -4.84 -10.78
N ASP A 230 -10.99 -4.64 -11.86
CA ASP A 230 -11.10 -3.41 -12.67
C ASP A 230 -12.49 -3.27 -13.28
N GLY A 231 -13.17 -2.18 -12.94
CA GLY A 231 -14.53 -1.87 -13.41
C GLY A 231 -14.61 -1.55 -14.91
N LEU A 232 -13.49 -1.24 -15.56
CA LEU A 232 -13.45 -0.92 -16.99
C LEU A 232 -13.38 -2.16 -17.88
N ILE A 233 -13.07 -3.35 -17.35
CA ILE A 233 -13.01 -4.60 -18.15
C ILE A 233 -14.28 -4.79 -18.99
N PRO A 234 -15.50 -4.87 -18.41
CA PRO A 234 -16.70 -5.04 -19.21
C PRO A 234 -17.07 -3.79 -20.02
N ALA A 235 -16.80 -2.59 -19.47
CA ALA A 235 -17.16 -1.32 -20.11
C ALA A 235 -16.38 -1.06 -21.41
N LEU A 236 -15.15 -1.58 -21.51
CA LEU A 236 -14.28 -1.41 -22.67
C LEU A 236 -14.24 -2.66 -23.58
N ASP A 237 -15.08 -3.68 -23.32
CA ASP A 237 -15.04 -4.97 -24.01
C ASP A 237 -13.63 -5.60 -23.94
N LEU A 238 -13.04 -5.66 -22.74
CA LEU A 238 -11.79 -6.36 -22.50
C LEU A 238 -12.09 -7.80 -22.09
N PHE A 239 -11.14 -8.68 -22.35
CA PHE A 239 -11.22 -10.10 -22.04
C PHE A 239 -10.05 -10.52 -21.16
N VAL A 240 -10.34 -11.09 -20.01
CA VAL A 240 -9.34 -11.64 -19.10
C VAL A 240 -9.04 -13.08 -19.50
N LEU A 241 -7.79 -13.34 -19.81
CA LEU A 241 -7.29 -14.70 -20.08
C LEU A 241 -7.17 -15.49 -18.77
N ALA A 242 -7.74 -16.69 -18.72
CA ALA A 242 -7.65 -17.54 -17.56
C ALA A 242 -6.19 -17.97 -17.28
N ASP A 243 -5.79 -17.87 -16.01
CA ASP A 243 -4.50 -18.35 -15.49
C ASP A 243 -4.53 -19.87 -15.33
N ASP A 244 -4.45 -20.61 -16.44
CA ASP A 244 -4.62 -22.06 -16.52
C ASP A 244 -3.48 -22.87 -15.91
N LYS A 245 -2.37 -22.22 -15.54
CA LYS A 245 -1.26 -22.83 -14.80
C LYS A 245 -1.21 -22.39 -13.34
N HIS A 246 -2.19 -21.61 -12.88
CA HIS A 246 -2.25 -21.12 -11.50
C HIS A 246 -0.96 -20.43 -11.03
N TYR A 247 -0.45 -19.56 -11.88
CA TYR A 247 0.81 -18.84 -11.62
C TYR A 247 0.66 -17.81 -10.50
N PHE A 248 -0.47 -17.12 -10.46
CA PHE A 248 -0.71 -16.09 -9.45
C PHE A 248 -1.22 -16.67 -8.13
N PRO A 249 -0.66 -16.23 -6.97
CA PRO A 249 -1.21 -16.59 -5.67
C PRO A 249 -2.55 -15.88 -5.41
N PRO A 250 -3.24 -16.25 -4.32
CA PRO A 250 -4.39 -15.46 -3.85
C PRO A 250 -3.95 -14.07 -3.37
N TYR A 251 -4.75 -13.05 -3.69
CA TYR A 251 -4.55 -11.65 -3.33
C TYR A 251 -5.77 -11.11 -2.58
N GLN A 252 -6.04 -11.66 -1.40
CA GLN A 252 -7.11 -11.13 -0.55
C GLN A 252 -6.75 -9.73 -0.05
N ALA A 253 -7.65 -8.77 -0.22
CA ALA A 253 -7.45 -7.40 0.24
C ALA A 253 -7.66 -7.31 1.76
N VAL A 254 -6.70 -6.72 2.47
CA VAL A 254 -6.64 -6.60 3.93
C VAL A 254 -6.17 -5.23 4.37
N PRO A 255 -6.61 -4.68 5.51
CA PRO A 255 -5.97 -3.53 6.11
C PRO A 255 -4.68 -3.95 6.84
N VAL A 256 -3.59 -3.24 6.58
CA VAL A 256 -2.32 -3.34 7.32
C VAL A 256 -2.23 -2.16 8.28
N ILE A 257 -1.94 -2.42 9.54
CA ILE A 257 -2.06 -1.45 10.64
C ILE A 257 -0.80 -1.50 11.50
N ARG A 258 -0.30 -0.37 11.93
CA ARG A 258 0.78 -0.30 12.93
C ARG A 258 0.29 -0.80 14.29
N GLU A 259 1.05 -1.66 14.95
CA GLU A 259 0.73 -2.13 16.31
C GLU A 259 0.66 -0.98 17.31
N GLU A 260 1.56 0.02 17.18
CA GLU A 260 1.55 1.24 17.98
C GLU A 260 0.21 1.99 17.87
N THR A 261 -0.32 2.17 16.66
CA THR A 261 -1.63 2.80 16.42
C THR A 261 -2.77 2.06 17.13
N LEU A 262 -2.74 0.71 17.09
CA LEU A 262 -3.75 -0.10 17.79
C LEU A 262 -3.57 -0.14 19.31
N ALA A 263 -2.36 0.11 19.81
CA ALA A 263 -2.11 0.23 21.25
C ALA A 263 -2.64 1.58 21.79
N GLU A 264 -2.50 2.66 21.00
CA GLU A 264 -3.02 3.99 21.34
C GLU A 264 -4.54 4.11 21.10
N HIS A 265 -5.05 3.44 20.07
CA HIS A 265 -6.45 3.50 19.61
C HIS A 265 -7.03 2.10 19.38
N PRO A 266 -7.29 1.32 20.44
CA PRO A 266 -7.77 -0.08 20.32
C PRO A 266 -9.14 -0.19 19.66
N GLU A 267 -9.97 0.86 19.70
CA GLU A 267 -11.29 0.94 19.06
C GLU A 267 -11.22 0.79 17.53
N ILE A 268 -10.09 1.16 16.89
CA ILE A 268 -9.87 1.00 15.45
C ILE A 268 -10.01 -0.47 15.02
N ARG A 269 -9.55 -1.40 15.86
CA ARG A 269 -9.67 -2.83 15.59
C ARG A 269 -11.14 -3.25 15.42
N ALA A 270 -12.02 -2.79 16.32
CA ALA A 270 -13.44 -3.10 16.23
C ALA A 270 -14.08 -2.46 15.00
N ALA A 271 -13.72 -1.21 14.67
CA ALA A 271 -14.19 -0.52 13.48
C ALA A 271 -13.84 -1.27 12.20
N LEU A 272 -12.57 -1.68 12.02
CA LEU A 272 -12.11 -2.39 10.83
C LEU A 272 -12.64 -3.82 10.73
N ASN A 273 -12.85 -4.50 11.85
CA ASN A 273 -13.45 -5.85 11.86
C ASN A 273 -14.87 -5.87 11.28
N ARG A 274 -15.62 -4.76 11.34
CA ARG A 274 -16.94 -4.65 10.72
C ARG A 274 -16.90 -4.72 9.18
N LEU A 275 -15.77 -4.42 8.57
CA LEU A 275 -15.56 -4.52 7.11
C LEU A 275 -15.24 -5.96 6.66
N ALA A 276 -14.97 -6.87 7.59
CA ALA A 276 -14.60 -8.25 7.28
C ALA A 276 -15.66 -8.98 6.45
N GLY A 277 -15.28 -9.47 5.27
CA GLY A 277 -16.17 -10.22 4.38
C GLY A 277 -17.33 -9.41 3.80
N LYS A 278 -17.28 -8.07 3.83
CA LYS A 278 -18.40 -7.22 3.39
C LYS A 278 -18.39 -6.84 1.92
N ILE A 279 -17.31 -7.13 1.22
CA ILE A 279 -17.13 -6.74 -0.18
C ILE A 279 -16.89 -8.02 -1.00
N SER A 280 -17.73 -8.31 -1.96
CA SER A 280 -17.49 -9.35 -2.96
C SER A 280 -16.66 -8.81 -4.14
N ASP A 281 -16.10 -9.71 -4.97
CA ASP A 281 -15.39 -9.33 -6.21
C ASP A 281 -16.27 -8.47 -7.13
N GLU A 282 -17.57 -8.81 -7.24
CA GLU A 282 -18.53 -8.07 -8.06
C GLU A 282 -18.79 -6.67 -7.50
N GLU A 283 -18.97 -6.56 -6.18
CA GLU A 283 -19.17 -5.26 -5.52
C GLU A 283 -17.93 -4.38 -5.64
N MET A 284 -16.73 -4.95 -5.50
CA MET A 284 -15.50 -4.17 -5.68
C MET A 284 -15.37 -3.68 -7.11
N ARG A 285 -15.64 -4.52 -8.09
CA ARG A 285 -15.68 -4.13 -9.50
C ARG A 285 -16.69 -3.03 -9.78
N HIS A 286 -17.87 -3.11 -9.15
CA HIS A 286 -18.88 -2.06 -9.26
C HIS A 286 -18.41 -0.74 -8.65
N LEU A 287 -17.83 -0.74 -7.47
CA LEU A 287 -17.28 0.46 -6.82
C LEU A 287 -16.19 1.11 -7.69
N ASN A 288 -15.29 0.31 -8.24
CA ASN A 288 -14.25 0.79 -9.17
C ASN A 288 -14.87 1.42 -10.42
N TYR A 289 -15.94 0.81 -10.97
CA TYR A 289 -16.64 1.37 -12.13
C TYR A 289 -17.37 2.69 -11.84
N GLU A 290 -17.97 2.83 -10.65
CA GLU A 290 -18.60 4.09 -10.25
C GLU A 290 -17.59 5.26 -10.26
N VAL A 291 -16.33 4.99 -9.83
CA VAL A 291 -15.28 6.00 -9.80
C VAL A 291 -14.63 6.17 -11.18
N ASP A 292 -14.15 5.09 -11.82
CA ASP A 292 -13.39 5.18 -13.07
C ASP A 292 -14.27 5.33 -14.32
N GLY A 293 -15.37 4.61 -14.37
CA GLY A 293 -16.29 4.63 -15.52
C GLY A 293 -17.22 5.84 -15.49
N LYS A 294 -17.88 6.07 -14.35
CA LYS A 294 -18.87 7.15 -14.19
C LYS A 294 -18.28 8.45 -13.64
N LYS A 295 -17.00 8.48 -13.27
CA LYS A 295 -16.31 9.67 -12.74
C LYS A 295 -16.97 10.27 -11.50
N ARG A 296 -17.56 9.43 -10.66
CA ARG A 296 -18.16 9.85 -9.39
C ARG A 296 -17.10 10.14 -8.33
N ASP A 297 -17.45 11.00 -7.39
CA ASP A 297 -16.59 11.26 -6.23
C ASP A 297 -16.48 10.02 -5.34
N VAL A 298 -15.25 9.63 -5.01
CA VAL A 298 -14.97 8.41 -4.23
C VAL A 298 -15.59 8.43 -2.85
N LYS A 299 -15.64 9.60 -2.20
CA LYS A 299 -16.22 9.73 -0.85
C LYS A 299 -17.72 9.48 -0.86
N GLU A 300 -18.41 9.92 -1.91
CA GLU A 300 -19.84 9.67 -2.08
C GLU A 300 -20.12 8.20 -2.36
N VAL A 301 -19.36 7.60 -3.29
CA VAL A 301 -19.48 6.17 -3.64
C VAL A 301 -19.29 5.30 -2.40
N VAL A 302 -18.24 5.56 -1.63
CA VAL A 302 -17.96 4.81 -0.39
C VAL A 302 -19.03 5.03 0.67
N ARG A 303 -19.50 6.26 0.86
CA ARG A 303 -20.56 6.57 1.82
C ARG A 303 -21.86 5.83 1.51
N GLU A 304 -22.25 5.78 0.25
CA GLU A 304 -23.42 5.03 -0.21
C GLU A 304 -23.25 3.53 0.04
N PHE A 305 -22.08 2.98 -0.26
CA PHE A 305 -21.76 1.58 0.00
C PHE A 305 -21.85 1.25 1.50
N LEU A 306 -21.21 2.03 2.37
CA LEU A 306 -21.27 1.81 3.82
C LEU A 306 -22.71 1.84 4.35
N ARG A 307 -23.54 2.76 3.86
CA ARG A 307 -24.98 2.81 4.19
C ARG A 307 -25.71 1.55 3.74
N SER A 308 -25.47 1.10 2.50
CA SER A 308 -26.13 -0.11 1.97
C SER A 308 -25.80 -1.38 2.78
N LYS A 309 -24.64 -1.39 3.44
CA LYS A 309 -24.17 -2.50 4.30
C LYS A 309 -24.50 -2.30 5.79
N ASN A 310 -25.18 -1.24 6.19
CA ASN A 310 -25.45 -0.87 7.59
C ASN A 310 -24.15 -0.73 8.42
N LEU A 311 -23.16 -0.06 7.86
CA LEU A 311 -21.82 0.13 8.44
C LEU A 311 -21.55 1.58 8.88
N ASN A 312 -22.57 2.42 8.89
CA ASN A 312 -22.48 3.82 9.34
C ASN A 312 -22.29 3.94 10.85
#